data_4efd00722419b13b45cd65454690be68
#
_entry.id   4efd00722419b13b45cd65454690be68
#
_cell.length_a   1.000
_cell.length_b   1.000
_cell.length_c   1.000
_cell.angle_alpha   90.00
_cell.angle_beta   90.00
_cell.angle_gamma   90.00
#
_symmetry.space_group_name_H-M   'P 1'
#
loop_
_entity.id
_entity.type
_entity.pdbx_description
1 polymer ?
#
loop_
_entity_poly.entity_id
_entity_poly.type
_entity_poly.pdbx_seq_one_letter_code
_entity_poly.pdbx_strand_id
1 'polypeptide(L)'
;MQPFTRVRSIANVMRVLAVSWILSGIWCFLPGRWIDSFLAWFAVEQMPSALFMIYVLRGAGWACVGVGVVIWVVAADIVRYRPIVIAIIALHLIAAPVFYVMDAVIGMPLWWRVMDFSCFFVAGGLPLSFWLWPSKASPNNSLQATAAAPASCD
;
A
#
# COMPACT_ATOMS: atom_id res chain seq x y z
N MET A 1 21.94 5.92 3.24
CA MET A 1 21.37 4.54 3.21
C MET A 1 21.96 3.82 2.02
N GLN A 2 22.49 2.62 2.18
CA GLN A 2 22.99 1.81 1.07
C GLN A 2 21.81 1.37 0.18
N PRO A 3 21.99 1.21 -1.15
CA PRO A 3 20.92 0.86 -2.08
C PRO A 3 20.17 -0.43 -1.69
N PHE A 4 20.85 -1.41 -1.12
CA PHE A 4 20.29 -2.66 -0.62
C PHE A 4 19.29 -2.47 0.55
N THR A 5 19.62 -1.59 1.50
CA THR A 5 18.71 -1.30 2.64
C THR A 5 17.41 -0.66 2.19
N ARG A 6 17.47 0.18 1.16
CA ARG A 6 16.30 0.85 0.59
C ARG A 6 15.33 -0.14 -0.06
N VAL A 7 15.84 -1.00 -0.94
CA VAL A 7 15.02 -2.03 -1.62
C VAL A 7 14.35 -2.94 -0.59
N ARG A 8 15.09 -3.35 0.45
CA ARG A 8 14.55 -4.17 1.53
C ARG A 8 13.46 -3.45 2.34
N SER A 9 13.61 -2.15 2.60
CA SER A 9 12.59 -1.36 3.31
C SER A 9 11.29 -1.26 2.49
N ILE A 10 11.40 -0.97 1.19
CA ILE A 10 10.23 -0.93 0.29
C ILE A 10 9.57 -2.31 0.24
N ALA A 11 10.34 -3.40 0.11
CA ALA A 11 9.81 -4.75 0.09
C ALA A 11 9.03 -5.09 1.38
N ASN A 12 9.55 -4.69 2.54
CA ASN A 12 8.86 -4.92 3.82
C ASN A 12 7.56 -4.13 3.92
N VAL A 13 7.56 -2.86 3.52
CA VAL A 13 6.33 -2.04 3.49
C VAL A 13 5.29 -2.66 2.55
N MET A 14 5.71 -3.10 1.37
CA MET A 14 4.81 -3.79 0.41
C MET A 14 4.26 -5.10 0.97
N ARG A 15 5.05 -5.87 1.74
CA ARG A 15 4.56 -7.08 2.40
C ARG A 15 3.53 -6.77 3.48
N VAL A 16 3.76 -5.75 4.29
CA VAL A 16 2.77 -5.30 5.29
C VAL A 16 1.48 -4.87 4.59
N LEU A 17 1.58 -4.11 3.51
CA LEU A 17 0.44 -3.72 2.69
C LEU A 17 -0.30 -4.93 2.11
N ALA A 18 0.42 -5.91 1.59
CA ALA A 18 -0.15 -7.15 1.08
C ALA A 18 -0.95 -7.91 2.14
N VAL A 19 -0.38 -8.06 3.35
CA VAL A 19 -1.06 -8.70 4.49
C VAL A 19 -2.31 -7.92 4.87
N SER A 20 -2.26 -6.59 4.91
CA SER A 20 -3.42 -5.75 5.23
C SER A 20 -4.56 -5.96 4.22
N TRP A 21 -4.26 -6.02 2.92
CA TRP A 21 -5.24 -6.31 1.87
C TRP A 21 -5.85 -7.70 2.01
N ILE A 22 -5.03 -8.73 2.29
CA ILE A 22 -5.50 -10.09 2.50
C ILE A 22 -6.43 -10.17 3.72
N LEU A 23 -6.03 -9.58 4.84
CA LEU A 23 -6.84 -9.56 6.07
C LEU A 23 -8.16 -8.83 5.86
N SER A 24 -8.15 -7.68 5.17
CA SER A 24 -9.35 -6.93 4.81
C SER A 24 -10.29 -7.76 3.94
N GLY A 25 -9.75 -8.54 3.00
CA GLY A 25 -10.54 -9.43 2.18
C GLY A 25 -11.14 -10.60 2.97
N ILE A 26 -10.36 -11.23 3.84
CA ILE A 26 -10.82 -12.33 4.69
C ILE A 26 -11.95 -11.88 5.61
N TRP A 27 -11.86 -10.65 6.14
CA TRP A 27 -12.90 -10.06 6.98
C TRP A 27 -14.29 -10.10 6.32
N CYS A 28 -14.38 -9.89 5.02
CA CYS A 28 -15.65 -9.91 4.26
C CYS A 28 -16.34 -11.29 4.22
N PHE A 29 -15.64 -12.36 4.61
CA PHE A 29 -16.20 -13.72 4.67
C PHE A 29 -16.68 -14.14 6.06
N LEU A 30 -16.50 -13.30 7.07
CA LEU A 30 -16.99 -13.57 8.42
C LEU A 30 -18.53 -13.62 8.43
N PRO A 31 -19.12 -14.37 9.40
CA PRO A 31 -20.56 -14.35 9.61
C PRO A 31 -21.08 -12.93 9.83
N GLY A 32 -22.21 -12.56 9.22
CA GLY A 32 -22.77 -11.20 9.29
C GLY A 32 -22.87 -10.65 10.71
N ARG A 33 -23.29 -11.49 11.68
CA ARG A 33 -23.34 -11.12 13.11
C ARG A 33 -22.02 -10.59 13.68
N TRP A 34 -20.88 -11.07 13.18
CA TRP A 34 -19.55 -10.61 13.64
C TRP A 34 -19.21 -9.26 13.02
N ILE A 35 -19.59 -9.09 11.74
CA ILE A 35 -19.42 -7.82 11.04
C ILE A 35 -20.30 -6.76 11.69
N ASP A 36 -21.57 -7.07 11.97
CA ASP A 36 -22.53 -6.16 12.62
C ASP A 36 -22.05 -5.77 14.03
N SER A 37 -21.55 -6.73 14.82
CA SER A 37 -20.99 -6.45 16.15
C SER A 37 -19.77 -5.52 16.09
N PHE A 38 -18.94 -5.68 15.08
CA PHE A 38 -17.80 -4.81 14.86
C PHE A 38 -18.22 -3.41 14.41
N LEU A 39 -19.16 -3.31 13.46
CA LEU A 39 -19.71 -2.03 12.99
C LEU A 39 -20.39 -1.25 14.11
N ALA A 40 -21.11 -1.94 14.99
CA ALA A 40 -21.74 -1.33 16.17
C ALA A 40 -20.74 -0.66 17.12
N TRP A 41 -19.52 -1.21 17.25
CA TRP A 41 -18.45 -0.57 18.03
C TRP A 41 -18.05 0.80 17.51
N PHE A 42 -18.19 0.99 16.20
CA PHE A 42 -17.85 2.25 15.55
C PHE A 42 -19.07 3.15 15.27
N ALA A 43 -20.22 2.83 15.86
CA ALA A 43 -21.49 3.54 15.63
C ALA A 43 -21.86 3.66 14.14
N VAL A 44 -21.51 2.65 13.36
CA VAL A 44 -21.90 2.50 11.95
C VAL A 44 -23.16 1.67 11.89
N GLU A 45 -24.09 2.03 10.99
CA GLU A 45 -25.32 1.27 10.78
C GLU A 45 -25.02 -0.19 10.42
N GLN A 46 -25.97 -1.08 10.80
CA GLN A 46 -25.88 -2.49 10.47
C GLN A 46 -25.88 -2.70 8.96
N MET A 47 -25.15 -3.71 8.52
CA MET A 47 -25.05 -4.03 7.11
C MET A 47 -26.43 -4.44 6.55
N PRO A 48 -26.82 -3.93 5.38
CA PRO A 48 -28.07 -4.36 4.73
C PRO A 48 -28.08 -5.88 4.55
N SER A 49 -29.15 -6.51 5.01
CA SER A 49 -29.32 -7.98 4.92
C SER A 49 -29.68 -8.49 3.51
N ALA A 50 -29.75 -7.60 2.52
CA ALA A 50 -30.07 -7.98 1.15
C ALA A 50 -29.02 -8.96 0.59
N LEU A 51 -29.48 -10.10 0.08
CA LEU A 51 -28.63 -11.16 -0.47
C LEU A 51 -27.61 -10.63 -1.49
N PHE A 52 -28.02 -9.68 -2.31
CA PHE A 52 -27.17 -9.01 -3.29
C PHE A 52 -26.01 -8.26 -2.64
N MET A 53 -26.23 -7.56 -1.53
CA MET A 53 -25.18 -6.83 -0.81
C MET A 53 -24.14 -7.78 -0.21
N ILE A 54 -24.59 -8.92 0.33
CA ILE A 54 -23.69 -9.96 0.84
C ILE A 54 -22.83 -10.53 -0.29
N TYR A 55 -23.43 -10.74 -1.47
CA TYR A 55 -22.70 -11.20 -2.65
C TYR A 55 -21.63 -10.19 -3.10
N VAL A 56 -21.99 -8.90 -3.20
CA VAL A 56 -21.07 -7.82 -3.57
C VAL A 56 -19.93 -7.70 -2.57
N LEU A 57 -20.23 -7.74 -1.27
CA LEU A 57 -19.21 -7.69 -0.21
C LEU A 57 -18.21 -8.84 -0.33
N ARG A 58 -18.70 -10.07 -0.54
CA ARG A 58 -17.81 -11.23 -0.72
C ARG A 58 -16.99 -11.15 -1.99
N GLY A 59 -17.57 -10.64 -3.08
CA GLY A 59 -16.84 -10.37 -4.32
C GLY A 59 -15.72 -9.35 -4.12
N ALA A 60 -16.01 -8.26 -3.41
CA ALA A 60 -15.00 -7.28 -3.02
C ALA A 60 -13.90 -7.90 -2.13
N GLY A 61 -14.28 -8.76 -1.18
CA GLY A 61 -13.33 -9.50 -0.35
C GLY A 61 -12.36 -10.35 -1.17
N TRP A 62 -12.84 -11.09 -2.16
CA TRP A 62 -11.98 -11.85 -3.08
C TRP A 62 -11.05 -10.95 -3.89
N ALA A 63 -11.53 -9.80 -4.36
CA ALA A 63 -10.70 -8.83 -5.06
C ALA A 63 -9.58 -8.30 -4.14
N CYS A 64 -9.87 -7.99 -2.87
CA CYS A 64 -8.89 -7.56 -1.89
C CYS A 64 -7.81 -8.64 -1.63
N VAL A 65 -8.21 -9.90 -1.46
CA VAL A 65 -7.26 -11.01 -1.32
C VAL A 65 -6.39 -11.13 -2.56
N GLY A 66 -6.97 -11.07 -3.76
CA GLY A 66 -6.24 -11.12 -5.03
C GLY A 66 -5.20 -9.99 -5.16
N VAL A 67 -5.60 -8.76 -4.84
CA VAL A 67 -4.69 -7.60 -4.81
C VAL A 67 -3.56 -7.83 -3.81
N GLY A 68 -3.86 -8.30 -2.60
CA GLY A 68 -2.86 -8.60 -1.59
C GLY A 68 -1.85 -9.65 -2.06
N VAL A 69 -2.31 -10.73 -2.71
CA VAL A 69 -1.42 -11.76 -3.27
C VAL A 69 -0.52 -11.17 -4.36
N VAL A 70 -1.06 -10.35 -5.27
CA VAL A 70 -0.25 -9.67 -6.31
C VAL A 70 0.82 -8.78 -5.69
N ILE A 71 0.45 -7.96 -4.67
CA ILE A 71 1.40 -7.11 -3.97
C ILE A 71 2.49 -7.94 -3.29
N TRP A 72 2.13 -9.09 -2.69
CA TRP A 72 3.09 -9.99 -2.07
C TRP A 72 4.12 -10.54 -3.07
N VAL A 73 3.66 -11.00 -4.23
CA VAL A 73 4.53 -11.49 -5.30
C VAL A 73 5.46 -10.38 -5.82
N VAL A 74 4.92 -9.19 -6.02
CA VAL A 74 5.70 -8.01 -6.45
C VAL A 74 6.76 -7.62 -5.41
N ALA A 75 6.44 -7.77 -4.11
CA ALA A 75 7.37 -7.50 -3.02
C ALA A 75 8.55 -8.48 -2.94
N ALA A 76 8.48 -9.63 -3.61
CA ALA A 76 9.60 -10.58 -3.68
C ALA A 76 10.75 -10.06 -4.55
N ASP A 77 10.45 -9.30 -5.63
CA ASP A 77 11.47 -8.73 -6.51
C ASP A 77 11.03 -7.32 -6.99
N ILE A 78 11.23 -6.34 -6.13
CA ILE A 78 10.87 -4.92 -6.38
C ILE A 78 11.58 -4.34 -7.61
N VAL A 79 12.81 -4.79 -7.88
CA VAL A 79 13.61 -4.26 -8.99
C VAL A 79 12.99 -4.69 -10.32
N ARG A 80 12.68 -5.97 -10.44
CA ARG A 80 12.04 -6.55 -11.62
C ARG A 80 10.65 -5.98 -11.88
N TYR A 81 9.86 -5.82 -10.80
CA TYR A 81 8.47 -5.35 -10.89
C TYR A 81 8.30 -3.85 -10.65
N ARG A 82 9.38 -3.07 -10.82
CA ARG A 82 9.40 -1.63 -10.60
C ARG A 82 8.20 -0.86 -11.18
N PRO A 83 7.77 -1.05 -12.44
CA PRO A 83 6.61 -0.36 -12.99
C PRO A 83 5.32 -0.65 -12.22
N ILE A 84 5.14 -1.90 -11.78
CA ILE A 84 3.97 -2.32 -11.01
C ILE A 84 4.00 -1.69 -9.62
N VAL A 85 5.15 -1.63 -8.96
CA VAL A 85 5.32 -0.95 -7.67
C VAL A 85 4.93 0.53 -7.78
N ILE A 86 5.38 1.22 -8.81
CA ILE A 86 5.02 2.63 -9.05
C ILE A 86 3.51 2.76 -9.27
N ALA A 87 2.90 1.88 -10.05
CA ALA A 87 1.46 1.89 -10.28
C ALA A 87 0.66 1.65 -8.99
N ILE A 88 1.09 0.71 -8.14
CA ILE A 88 0.46 0.44 -6.83
C ILE A 88 0.56 1.70 -5.93
N ILE A 89 1.71 2.34 -5.85
CA ILE A 89 1.92 3.58 -5.09
C ILE A 89 0.99 4.67 -5.59
N ALA A 90 0.97 4.93 -6.90
CA ALA A 90 0.13 5.94 -7.51
C ALA A 90 -1.36 5.67 -7.27
N LEU A 91 -1.79 4.41 -7.41
CA LEU A 91 -3.17 4.01 -7.18
C LEU A 91 -3.61 4.29 -5.73
N HIS A 92 -2.78 3.97 -4.74
CA HIS A 92 -3.10 4.24 -3.33
C HIS A 92 -3.17 5.75 -3.04
N LEU A 93 -2.25 6.55 -3.61
CA LEU A 93 -2.27 8.00 -3.43
C LEU A 93 -3.49 8.66 -4.09
N ILE A 94 -3.94 8.14 -5.24
CA ILE A 94 -5.17 8.58 -5.90
C ILE A 94 -6.40 8.11 -5.13
N ALA A 95 -6.38 6.88 -4.63
CA ALA A 95 -7.49 6.31 -3.87
C ALA A 95 -7.79 7.10 -2.58
N ALA A 96 -6.77 7.61 -1.90
CA ALA A 96 -6.96 8.34 -0.64
C ALA A 96 -8.00 9.49 -0.75
N PRO A 97 -7.85 10.49 -1.63
CA PRO A 97 -8.86 11.55 -1.76
C PRO A 97 -10.18 11.04 -2.34
N VAL A 98 -10.15 10.03 -3.21
CA VAL A 98 -11.38 9.46 -3.80
C VAL A 98 -12.24 8.82 -2.72
N PHE A 99 -11.67 7.97 -1.87
CA PHE A 99 -12.40 7.34 -0.77
C PHE A 99 -12.89 8.38 0.25
N TYR A 100 -12.10 9.39 0.58
CA TYR A 100 -12.53 10.48 1.46
C TYR A 100 -13.79 11.19 0.95
N VAL A 101 -13.85 11.49 -0.35
CA VAL A 101 -15.01 12.12 -0.97
C VAL A 101 -16.20 11.15 -1.03
N MET A 102 -15.97 9.90 -1.40
CA MET A 102 -17.03 8.88 -1.43
C MET A 102 -17.67 8.69 -0.05
N ASP A 103 -16.87 8.54 0.99
CA ASP A 103 -17.33 8.43 2.37
C ASP A 103 -18.12 9.65 2.82
N ALA A 104 -17.72 10.85 2.36
CA ALA A 104 -18.45 12.07 2.64
C ALA A 104 -19.84 12.09 1.98
N VAL A 105 -19.93 11.64 0.72
CA VAL A 105 -21.17 11.58 -0.04
C VAL A 105 -22.17 10.57 0.57
N ILE A 106 -21.67 9.42 1.04
CA ILE A 106 -22.51 8.39 1.66
C ILE A 106 -22.81 8.65 3.15
N GLY A 107 -22.28 9.76 3.70
CA GLY A 107 -22.60 10.19 5.06
C GLY A 107 -21.79 9.51 6.15
N MET A 108 -20.66 8.88 5.84
CA MET A 108 -19.78 8.25 6.85
C MET A 108 -19.29 9.25 7.88
N PRO A 109 -19.12 8.86 9.15
CA PRO A 109 -18.58 9.71 10.20
C PRO A 109 -17.21 10.27 9.84
N LEU A 110 -16.88 11.48 10.31
CA LEU A 110 -15.62 12.15 9.99
C LEU A 110 -14.38 11.31 10.33
N TRP A 111 -14.41 10.65 11.48
CA TRP A 111 -13.29 9.80 11.92
C TRP A 111 -13.03 8.63 10.96
N TRP A 112 -14.07 8.05 10.34
CA TRP A 112 -13.95 6.99 9.35
C TRP A 112 -13.29 7.52 8.07
N ARG A 113 -13.74 8.66 7.56
CA ARG A 113 -13.16 9.32 6.37
C ARG A 113 -11.68 9.61 6.54
N VAL A 114 -11.31 10.12 7.73
CA VAL A 114 -9.91 10.41 8.07
C VAL A 114 -9.08 9.13 8.18
N MET A 115 -9.67 8.08 8.74
CA MET A 115 -9.00 6.77 8.84
C MET A 115 -8.71 6.19 7.47
N ASP A 116 -9.71 6.10 6.59
CA ASP A 116 -9.55 5.56 5.24
C ASP A 116 -8.56 6.37 4.41
N PHE A 117 -8.71 7.71 4.41
CA PHE A 117 -7.74 8.59 3.77
C PHE A 117 -6.30 8.31 4.27
N SER A 118 -6.12 8.24 5.58
CA SER A 118 -4.80 8.04 6.19
C SER A 118 -4.22 6.67 5.83
N CYS A 119 -5.04 5.62 5.82
CA CYS A 119 -4.61 4.27 5.44
C CYS A 119 -4.07 4.24 4.01
N PHE A 120 -4.83 4.76 3.04
CA PHE A 120 -4.40 4.80 1.65
C PHE A 120 -3.21 5.74 1.43
N PHE A 121 -3.20 6.91 2.08
CA PHE A 121 -2.12 7.87 1.97
C PHE A 121 -0.81 7.32 2.54
N VAL A 122 -0.84 6.67 3.68
CA VAL A 122 0.33 6.02 4.29
C VAL A 122 0.80 4.83 3.44
N ALA A 123 -0.13 4.02 2.93
CA ALA A 123 0.17 2.88 2.07
C ALA A 123 0.90 3.27 0.77
N GLY A 124 0.57 4.42 0.18
CA GLY A 124 1.27 4.97 -0.98
C GLY A 124 2.49 5.81 -0.61
N GLY A 125 2.36 6.66 0.41
CA GLY A 125 3.38 7.65 0.81
C GLY A 125 4.64 7.05 1.41
N LEU A 126 4.53 6.00 2.24
CA LEU A 126 5.70 5.34 2.81
C LEU A 126 6.62 4.71 1.75
N PRO A 127 6.16 3.89 0.81
CA PRO A 127 7.02 3.38 -0.24
C PRO A 127 7.60 4.50 -1.11
N LEU A 128 6.80 5.54 -1.40
CA LEU A 128 7.25 6.70 -2.16
C LEU A 128 8.37 7.45 -1.44
N SER A 129 8.25 7.69 -0.14
CA SER A 129 9.27 8.38 0.65
C SER A 129 10.61 7.64 0.62
N PHE A 130 10.58 6.31 0.75
CA PHE A 130 11.80 5.49 0.60
C PHE A 130 12.35 5.53 -0.82
N TRP A 131 11.49 5.71 -1.81
CA TRP A 131 11.91 5.81 -3.21
C TRP A 131 12.58 7.14 -3.51
N LEU A 132 12.03 8.25 -3.01
CA LEU A 132 12.52 9.61 -3.26
C LEU A 132 13.70 10.00 -2.36
N TRP A 133 13.96 9.28 -1.27
CA TRP A 133 15.04 9.62 -0.34
C TRP A 133 16.40 9.60 -1.06
N PRO A 134 17.14 10.72 -1.10
CA PRO A 134 18.41 10.77 -1.80
C PRO A 134 19.39 9.77 -1.21
N SER A 135 19.93 8.87 -2.05
CA SER A 135 21.08 8.06 -1.63
C SER A 135 22.23 9.01 -1.39
N LYS A 136 22.74 9.10 -0.15
CA LYS A 136 24.00 9.79 0.11
C LYS A 136 25.06 9.16 -0.79
N ALA A 137 25.62 9.95 -1.72
CA ALA A 137 26.73 9.53 -2.56
C ALA A 137 27.83 9.01 -1.62
N SER A 138 28.29 7.78 -1.86
CA SER A 138 29.41 7.24 -1.08
C SER A 138 30.66 8.07 -1.42
N PRO A 139 31.35 8.62 -0.41
CA PRO A 139 32.57 9.39 -0.66
C PRO A 139 33.68 8.63 -1.42
N ASN A 140 33.61 7.29 -1.41
CA ASN A 140 34.60 6.43 -2.07
C ASN A 140 34.51 6.44 -3.61
N ASN A 141 33.39 6.86 -4.22
CA ASN A 141 33.31 6.89 -5.68
C ASN A 141 34.20 8.00 -6.30
N SER A 142 34.46 9.08 -5.56
CA SER A 142 35.33 10.16 -6.03
C SER A 142 36.82 9.72 -6.03
N LEU A 143 37.25 8.89 -5.08
CA LEU A 143 38.61 8.40 -5.02
C LEU A 143 38.91 7.36 -6.12
N GLN A 144 37.94 6.51 -6.47
CA GLN A 144 38.10 5.57 -7.57
C GLN A 144 38.09 6.24 -8.95
N ALA A 145 37.32 7.31 -9.14
CA ALA A 145 37.35 8.08 -10.38
C ALA A 145 38.66 8.79 -10.60
N THR A 146 39.32 9.24 -9.53
CA THR A 146 40.65 9.90 -9.60
C THR A 146 41.79 8.91 -9.85
N ALA A 147 41.66 7.67 -9.34
CA ALA A 147 42.64 6.61 -9.55
C ALA A 147 42.59 5.97 -10.95
N ALA A 148 41.48 6.14 -11.68
CA ALA A 148 41.26 5.59 -13.01
C ALA A 148 41.70 6.56 -14.15
N ALA A 149 42.18 7.76 -13.84
CA ALA A 149 42.68 8.68 -14.86
C ALA A 149 43.97 8.10 -15.48
N PRO A 150 43.97 7.84 -16.81
CA PRO A 150 45.21 7.32 -17.45
C PRO A 150 46.34 8.34 -17.29
N ALA A 151 47.51 7.87 -16.84
CA ALA A 151 48.71 8.66 -16.85
C ALA A 151 48.95 9.10 -18.31
N SER A 152 48.88 10.40 -18.58
CA SER A 152 49.26 10.96 -19.87
C SER A 152 50.76 10.64 -20.09
N CYS A 153 51.05 9.73 -21.02
CA CYS A 153 52.41 9.54 -21.53
C CYS A 153 52.75 10.77 -22.38
N ASP A 154 53.60 11.64 -21.85
CA ASP A 154 54.37 12.63 -22.60
C ASP A 154 55.58 11.96 -23.22
#